data_7568f8a0dc13c039c0fa42ac79fe31d9
#
_entry.id   7568f8a0dc13c039c0fa42ac79fe31d9
#
_cell.length_a   1.000
_cell.length_b   1.000
_cell.length_c   1.000
_cell.angle_alpha   90.00
_cell.angle_beta   90.00
_cell.angle_gamma   90.00
#
_symmetry.space_group_name_H-M   'P 1'
#
loop_
_entity.id
_entity.type
_entity.pdbx_description
1 polymer ?
#
loop_
_entity_poly.entity_id
_entity_poly.type
_entity_poly.pdbx_seq_one_letter_code
_entity_poly.pdbx_strand_id
1 'polypeptide(L)'
;AVVVPSSDDYENDVRNVFTRYDVPYFLDKKIPFSSAPQARYILSAIRCVSDGFDFSDVNALIKNPLFYKTPEGYESVQLFENYVLKNALSNKLHKKFKNEAAESVRKRIFDVTAPFSGLDGKDVKEYVAALNAFLENEKIKEYSETVSDEIKTVESKAAEQFYDKFVDIVDEMK
;
A
#
# COMPACT_ATOMS: atom_id res chain seq x y z
N ALA A 1 -10.44 17.51 -30.60
CA ALA A 1 -9.34 17.40 -29.63
C ALA A 1 -9.25 18.70 -28.83
N VAL A 2 -9.06 18.60 -27.53
CA VAL A 2 -8.77 19.73 -26.65
C VAL A 2 -7.28 19.72 -26.38
N VAL A 3 -6.62 20.85 -26.62
CA VAL A 3 -5.18 21.00 -26.39
C VAL A 3 -5.00 22.01 -25.25
N VAL A 4 -4.29 21.60 -24.20
CA VAL A 4 -4.01 22.45 -23.03
C VAL A 4 -2.50 22.53 -22.79
N PRO A 5 -1.99 23.63 -22.21
CA PRO A 5 -0.57 23.78 -21.94
C PRO A 5 -0.04 22.78 -20.92
N SER A 6 -0.87 22.39 -19.94
CA SER A 6 -0.57 21.41 -18.90
C SER A 6 -1.81 20.58 -18.62
N SER A 7 -1.72 19.26 -18.74
CA SER A 7 -2.82 18.35 -18.45
C SER A 7 -3.18 18.35 -16.97
N ASP A 8 -2.19 18.54 -16.09
CA ASP A 8 -2.38 18.47 -14.63
C ASP A 8 -3.25 19.61 -14.10
N ASP A 9 -3.12 20.80 -14.67
CA ASP A 9 -3.86 21.99 -14.24
C ASP A 9 -5.37 21.89 -14.57
N TYR A 10 -5.72 21.16 -15.64
CA TYR A 10 -7.10 21.03 -16.12
C TYR A 10 -7.73 19.65 -15.87
N GLU A 11 -7.02 18.74 -15.24
CA GLU A 11 -7.50 17.36 -15.02
C GLU A 11 -8.86 17.32 -14.34
N ASN A 12 -8.98 18.01 -13.21
CA ASN A 12 -10.20 17.99 -12.42
C ASN A 12 -11.38 18.62 -13.18
N ASP A 13 -11.12 19.69 -13.94
CA ASP A 13 -12.14 20.36 -14.73
C ASP A 13 -12.61 19.48 -15.89
N VAL A 14 -11.67 18.87 -16.61
CA VAL A 14 -11.98 17.94 -17.72
C VAL A 14 -12.75 16.73 -17.15
N ARG A 15 -12.29 16.13 -16.06
CA ARG A 15 -12.97 15.00 -15.43
C ARG A 15 -14.40 15.36 -15.02
N ASN A 16 -14.58 16.45 -14.31
CA ASN A 16 -15.89 16.87 -13.80
C ASN A 16 -16.86 17.25 -14.92
N VAL A 17 -16.39 18.05 -15.88
CA VAL A 17 -17.24 18.52 -16.97
C VAL A 17 -17.57 17.38 -17.93
N PHE A 18 -16.58 16.62 -18.38
CA PHE A 18 -16.81 15.56 -19.40
C PHE A 18 -17.62 14.40 -18.84
N THR A 19 -17.38 14.02 -17.57
CA THR A 19 -18.23 13.01 -16.90
C THR A 19 -19.68 13.52 -16.75
N ARG A 20 -19.87 14.79 -16.39
CA ARG A 20 -21.20 15.37 -16.20
C ARG A 20 -22.02 15.43 -17.51
N TYR A 21 -21.34 15.56 -18.64
CA TYR A 21 -21.99 15.66 -19.96
C TYR A 21 -21.85 14.39 -20.80
N ASP A 22 -21.44 13.27 -20.19
CA ASP A 22 -21.23 11.97 -20.85
C ASP A 22 -20.32 12.06 -22.10
N VAL A 23 -19.33 12.98 -22.07
CA VAL A 23 -18.36 13.11 -23.12
C VAL A 23 -17.22 12.12 -22.89
N PRO A 24 -17.00 11.14 -23.79
CA PRO A 24 -15.87 10.22 -23.64
C PRO A 24 -14.54 10.99 -23.77
N TYR A 25 -13.64 10.76 -22.83
CA TYR A 25 -12.34 11.40 -22.82
C TYR A 25 -11.23 10.44 -22.40
N PHE A 26 -10.04 10.74 -22.85
CA PHE A 26 -8.80 10.11 -22.42
C PHE A 26 -7.82 11.20 -21.95
N LEU A 27 -7.32 11.05 -20.73
CA LEU A 27 -6.29 11.90 -20.17
C LEU A 27 -5.00 11.09 -20.07
N ASP A 28 -4.00 11.48 -20.86
CA ASP A 28 -2.66 10.89 -20.75
C ASP A 28 -1.94 11.45 -19.53
N LYS A 29 -2.11 10.77 -18.41
CA LYS A 29 -1.46 11.15 -17.15
C LYS A 29 -0.46 10.10 -16.72
N LYS A 30 0.77 10.55 -16.46
CA LYS A 30 1.78 9.72 -15.84
C LYS A 30 1.55 9.70 -14.32
N ILE A 31 1.05 8.58 -13.79
CA ILE A 31 0.92 8.38 -12.36
C ILE A 31 2.27 7.90 -11.82
N PRO A 32 2.87 8.60 -10.83
CA PRO A 32 4.11 8.13 -10.22
C PRO A 32 3.91 6.74 -9.61
N PHE A 33 4.82 5.82 -9.89
CA PHE A 33 4.79 4.46 -9.35
C PHE A 33 4.66 4.45 -7.81
N SER A 34 5.35 5.37 -7.14
CA SER A 34 5.30 5.53 -5.67
C SER A 34 3.95 5.98 -5.13
N SER A 35 3.02 6.46 -5.96
CA SER A 35 1.67 6.85 -5.52
C SER A 35 0.69 5.68 -5.48
N ALA A 36 1.02 4.55 -6.11
CA ALA A 36 0.19 3.36 -6.08
C ALA A 36 0.05 2.82 -4.65
N PRO A 37 -1.16 2.41 -4.21
CA PRO A 37 -1.38 1.83 -2.88
C PRO A 37 -0.46 0.64 -2.60
N GLN A 38 -0.20 -0.20 -3.60
CA GLN A 38 0.68 -1.35 -3.52
C GLN A 38 2.13 -0.94 -3.23
N ALA A 39 2.66 0.07 -3.96
CA ALA A 39 4.00 0.58 -3.71
C ALA A 39 4.15 1.13 -2.30
N ARG A 40 3.16 1.93 -1.86
CA ARG A 40 3.15 2.47 -0.49
C ARG A 40 3.08 1.37 0.57
N TYR A 41 2.33 0.30 0.30
CA TYR A 41 2.21 -0.84 1.21
C TYR A 41 3.55 -1.56 1.39
N ILE A 42 4.20 -1.90 0.27
CA ILE A 42 5.52 -2.54 0.27
C ILE A 42 6.56 -1.66 0.97
N LEU A 43 6.63 -0.38 0.59
CA LEU A 43 7.60 0.56 1.16
C LEU A 43 7.38 0.77 2.66
N SER A 44 6.13 0.87 3.13
CA SER A 44 5.85 1.00 4.56
C SER A 44 6.19 -0.26 5.34
N ALA A 45 5.97 -1.46 4.77
CA ALA A 45 6.37 -2.72 5.39
C ALA A 45 7.90 -2.82 5.56
N ILE A 46 8.65 -2.44 4.52
CA ILE A 46 10.12 -2.41 4.58
C ILE A 46 10.60 -1.40 5.63
N ARG A 47 10.04 -0.17 5.62
CA ARG A 47 10.41 0.88 6.59
C ARG A 47 10.10 0.48 8.02
N CYS A 48 8.98 -0.18 8.28
CA CYS A 48 8.68 -0.70 9.62
C CYS A 48 9.82 -1.54 10.19
N VAL A 49 10.46 -2.37 9.37
CA VAL A 49 11.59 -3.20 9.81
C VAL A 49 12.87 -2.39 9.90
N SER A 50 13.19 -1.57 8.88
CA SER A 50 14.42 -0.77 8.82
C SER A 50 14.51 0.26 9.94
N ASP A 51 13.38 0.89 10.29
CA ASP A 51 13.32 1.98 11.25
C ASP A 51 12.88 1.51 12.65
N GLY A 52 12.93 0.18 12.89
CA GLY A 52 12.67 -0.43 14.19
C GLY A 52 11.22 -0.26 14.67
N PHE A 53 10.26 -0.31 13.76
CA PHE A 53 8.83 -0.14 14.03
C PHE A 53 8.47 1.22 14.61
N ASP A 54 9.05 2.29 14.04
CA ASP A 54 8.59 3.65 14.34
C ASP A 54 7.09 3.77 14.07
N PHE A 55 6.39 4.48 14.95
CA PHE A 55 4.93 4.54 14.88
C PHE A 55 4.41 5.24 13.62
N SER A 56 5.18 6.14 13.02
CA SER A 56 4.82 6.80 11.75
C SER A 56 4.76 5.80 10.60
N ASP A 57 5.74 4.89 10.51
CA ASP A 57 5.80 3.86 9.47
C ASP A 57 4.75 2.78 9.69
N VAL A 58 4.57 2.37 10.95
CA VAL A 58 3.47 1.46 11.33
C VAL A 58 2.12 2.07 10.97
N ASN A 59 1.92 3.35 11.23
CA ASN A 59 0.68 4.05 10.90
C ASN A 59 0.45 4.14 9.38
N ALA A 60 1.51 4.37 8.61
CA ALA A 60 1.45 4.33 7.14
C ALA A 60 1.08 2.93 6.61
N LEU A 61 1.61 1.87 7.23
CA LEU A 61 1.32 0.48 6.88
C LEU A 61 -0.14 0.12 7.18
N ILE A 62 -0.60 0.34 8.41
CA ILE A 62 -1.93 -0.10 8.86
C ILE A 62 -3.09 0.67 8.22
N LYS A 63 -2.86 1.92 7.80
CA LYS A 63 -3.84 2.75 7.08
C LYS A 63 -3.93 2.44 5.58
N ASN A 64 -3.13 1.52 5.09
CA ASN A 64 -3.21 1.09 3.70
C ASN A 64 -4.39 0.11 3.51
N PRO A 65 -5.21 0.25 2.46
CA PRO A 65 -6.32 -0.66 2.16
C PRO A 65 -5.91 -2.14 2.07
N LEU A 66 -4.71 -2.43 1.61
CA LEU A 66 -4.16 -3.78 1.55
C LEU A 66 -3.93 -4.41 2.94
N PHE A 67 -3.71 -3.60 3.97
CA PHE A 67 -3.58 -4.09 5.34
C PHE A 67 -4.92 -4.44 5.96
N TYR A 68 -5.88 -3.52 5.95
CA TYR A 68 -7.17 -3.72 6.64
C TYR A 68 -8.20 -4.51 5.82
N LYS A 69 -8.12 -4.50 4.49
CA LYS A 69 -8.90 -5.30 3.50
C LYS A 69 -10.43 -5.12 3.55
N THR A 70 -11.02 -4.87 4.70
CA THR A 70 -12.48 -4.73 4.91
C THR A 70 -12.82 -3.55 5.81
N PRO A 71 -14.08 -3.05 5.80
CA PRO A 71 -14.51 -2.00 6.74
C PRO A 71 -14.28 -2.36 8.20
N GLU A 72 -14.55 -3.60 8.60
CA GLU A 72 -14.32 -4.10 9.97
C GLU A 72 -12.83 -4.13 10.32
N GLY A 73 -11.99 -4.46 9.33
CA GLY A 73 -10.53 -4.37 9.44
C GLY A 73 -10.08 -2.93 9.69
N TYR A 74 -10.69 -1.96 9.01
CA TYR A 74 -10.42 -0.54 9.24
C TYR A 74 -10.82 -0.08 10.65
N GLU A 75 -11.98 -0.50 11.16
CA GLU A 75 -12.38 -0.22 12.55
C GLU A 75 -11.37 -0.81 13.55
N SER A 76 -10.88 -2.01 13.29
CA SER A 76 -9.85 -2.65 14.14
C SER A 76 -8.55 -1.86 14.16
N VAL A 77 -8.14 -1.30 13.02
CA VAL A 77 -6.98 -0.41 12.90
C VAL A 77 -7.18 0.88 13.70
N GLN A 78 -8.36 1.50 13.63
CA GLN A 78 -8.67 2.68 14.42
C GLN A 78 -8.64 2.40 15.93
N LEU A 79 -9.18 1.26 16.36
CA LEU A 79 -9.12 0.83 17.76
C LEU A 79 -7.66 0.62 18.23
N PHE A 80 -6.82 0.03 17.39
CA PHE A 80 -5.40 -0.15 17.66
C PHE A 80 -4.69 1.21 17.80
N GLU A 81 -4.88 2.13 16.86
CA GLU A 81 -4.27 3.47 16.91
C GLU A 81 -4.66 4.21 18.19
N ASN A 82 -5.95 4.24 18.52
CA ASN A 82 -6.46 4.86 19.73
C ASN A 82 -5.87 4.20 21.00
N TYR A 83 -5.75 2.88 21.01
CA TYR A 83 -5.17 2.16 22.14
C TYR A 83 -3.70 2.50 22.33
N VAL A 84 -2.91 2.53 21.25
CA VAL A 84 -1.49 2.88 21.29
C VAL A 84 -1.28 4.30 21.79
N LEU A 85 -2.02 5.27 21.25
CA LEU A 85 -1.92 6.68 21.63
C LEU A 85 -2.34 6.89 23.08
N LYS A 86 -3.51 6.34 23.49
CA LYS A 86 -4.03 6.49 24.85
C LYS A 86 -3.08 5.94 25.92
N ASN A 87 -2.34 4.89 25.61
CA ASN A 87 -1.46 4.20 26.57
C ASN A 87 0.02 4.56 26.38
N ALA A 88 0.35 5.52 25.51
CA ALA A 88 1.73 5.93 25.18
C ALA A 88 2.63 4.73 24.81
N LEU A 89 2.14 3.89 23.90
CA LEU A 89 2.79 2.64 23.47
C LEU A 89 3.49 2.76 22.11
N SER A 90 3.56 3.96 21.51
CA SER A 90 4.17 4.18 20.19
C SER A 90 5.58 3.61 20.06
N ASN A 91 6.38 3.65 21.14
CA ASN A 91 7.75 3.12 21.18
C ASN A 91 7.83 1.72 21.85
N LYS A 92 6.70 1.03 22.00
CA LYS A 92 6.62 -0.24 22.76
C LYS A 92 5.88 -1.34 21.99
N LEU A 93 5.85 -1.24 20.66
CA LEU A 93 5.14 -2.21 19.80
C LEU A 93 5.70 -3.63 19.90
N HIS A 94 6.95 -3.80 20.33
CA HIS A 94 7.56 -5.09 20.61
C HIS A 94 6.94 -5.82 21.83
N LYS A 95 6.21 -5.10 22.70
CA LYS A 95 5.57 -5.70 23.88
C LYS A 95 4.16 -6.18 23.57
N LYS A 96 3.76 -7.30 24.17
CA LYS A 96 2.39 -7.79 24.08
C LYS A 96 1.41 -6.79 24.70
N PHE A 97 0.31 -6.53 24.02
CA PHE A 97 -0.77 -5.66 24.49
C PHE A 97 -1.78 -6.43 25.35
N LYS A 98 -2.38 -5.73 26.30
CA LYS A 98 -3.42 -6.30 27.18
C LYS A 98 -4.78 -6.37 26.48
N ASN A 99 -5.05 -5.45 25.55
CA ASN A 99 -6.29 -5.43 24.79
C ASN A 99 -6.17 -6.41 23.62
N GLU A 100 -7.08 -7.38 23.53
CA GLU A 100 -7.05 -8.46 22.53
C GLU A 100 -7.19 -7.94 21.10
N ALA A 101 -8.07 -6.96 20.86
CA ALA A 101 -8.26 -6.39 19.52
C ALA A 101 -7.00 -5.65 19.04
N ALA A 102 -6.41 -4.83 19.93
CA ALA A 102 -5.15 -4.15 19.61
C ALA A 102 -3.97 -5.13 19.46
N GLU A 103 -3.94 -6.21 20.22
CA GLU A 103 -2.94 -7.27 20.12
C GLU A 103 -3.06 -8.04 18.79
N SER A 104 -4.27 -8.26 18.31
CA SER A 104 -4.50 -8.91 17.02
C SER A 104 -3.90 -8.07 15.87
N VAL A 105 -4.15 -6.76 15.87
CA VAL A 105 -3.56 -5.85 14.86
C VAL A 105 -2.04 -5.80 15.01
N ARG A 106 -1.52 -5.72 16.24
CA ARG A 106 -0.08 -5.77 16.49
C ARG A 106 0.56 -7.03 15.91
N LYS A 107 -0.01 -8.20 16.15
CA LYS A 107 0.48 -9.47 15.57
C LYS A 107 0.46 -9.41 14.05
N ARG A 108 -0.63 -8.96 13.46
CA ARG A 108 -0.74 -8.81 12.00
C ARG A 108 0.37 -7.92 11.43
N ILE A 109 0.76 -6.83 12.12
CA ILE A 109 1.88 -5.98 11.69
C ILE A 109 3.17 -6.79 11.59
N PHE A 110 3.49 -7.58 12.63
CA PHE A 110 4.70 -8.41 12.62
C PHE A 110 4.64 -9.54 11.59
N ASP A 111 3.47 -10.17 11.43
CA ASP A 111 3.27 -11.24 10.42
C ASP A 111 3.48 -10.70 9.01
N VAL A 112 2.91 -9.53 8.70
CA VAL A 112 3.06 -8.86 7.39
C VAL A 112 4.51 -8.47 7.10
N THR A 113 5.23 -7.99 8.10
CA THR A 113 6.61 -7.52 7.95
C THR A 113 7.66 -8.61 8.11
N ALA A 114 7.25 -9.81 8.54
CA ALA A 114 8.15 -10.95 8.78
C ALA A 114 9.10 -11.29 7.61
N PRO A 115 8.67 -11.26 6.34
CA PRO A 115 9.57 -11.55 5.22
C PRO A 115 10.80 -10.64 5.16
N PHE A 116 10.68 -9.39 5.62
CA PHE A 116 11.78 -8.41 5.59
C PHE A 116 12.67 -8.45 6.84
N SER A 117 12.32 -9.27 7.83
CA SER A 117 13.09 -9.35 9.08
C SER A 117 14.42 -10.07 8.88
N GLY A 118 15.51 -9.52 9.42
CA GLY A 118 16.83 -10.14 9.38
C GLY A 118 17.54 -10.09 8.02
N LEU A 119 17.12 -9.18 7.15
CA LEU A 119 17.77 -8.97 5.84
C LEU A 119 18.96 -8.01 5.90
N ASP A 120 19.22 -7.39 7.05
CA ASP A 120 20.32 -6.46 7.19
C ASP A 120 21.66 -7.13 6.84
N GLY A 121 22.41 -6.53 5.90
CA GLY A 121 23.67 -7.08 5.39
C GLY A 121 23.55 -8.29 4.46
N LYS A 122 22.35 -8.66 4.04
CA LYS A 122 22.10 -9.76 3.11
C LYS A 122 22.33 -9.34 1.65
N ASP A 123 22.42 -10.32 0.74
CA ASP A 123 22.57 -10.06 -0.68
C ASP A 123 21.22 -9.71 -1.35
N VAL A 124 21.29 -9.20 -2.58
CA VAL A 124 20.10 -8.78 -3.36
C VAL A 124 19.13 -9.94 -3.57
N LYS A 125 19.61 -11.18 -3.71
CA LYS A 125 18.75 -12.35 -3.94
C LYS A 125 17.86 -12.63 -2.74
N GLU A 126 18.38 -12.44 -1.52
CA GLU A 126 17.60 -12.62 -0.29
C GLU A 126 16.52 -11.55 -0.18
N TYR A 127 16.82 -10.28 -0.56
CA TYR A 127 15.81 -9.22 -0.63
C TYR A 127 14.73 -9.51 -1.67
N VAL A 128 15.10 -9.98 -2.86
CA VAL A 128 14.16 -10.40 -3.91
C VAL A 128 13.27 -11.55 -3.44
N ALA A 129 13.84 -12.54 -2.76
CA ALA A 129 13.08 -13.67 -2.22
C ALA A 129 12.07 -13.20 -1.14
N ALA A 130 12.48 -12.33 -0.25
CA ALA A 130 11.60 -11.74 0.78
C ALA A 130 10.46 -10.93 0.15
N LEU A 131 10.75 -10.17 -0.88
CA LEU A 131 9.78 -9.37 -1.61
C LEU A 131 8.74 -10.25 -2.31
N ASN A 132 9.18 -11.31 -2.99
CA ASN A 132 8.27 -12.28 -3.61
C ASN A 132 7.38 -12.96 -2.55
N ALA A 133 7.96 -13.40 -1.42
CA ALA A 133 7.18 -13.97 -0.32
C ALA A 133 6.14 -12.98 0.23
N PHE A 134 6.48 -11.70 0.36
CA PHE A 134 5.53 -10.66 0.77
C PHE A 134 4.40 -10.49 -0.24
N LEU A 135 4.70 -10.43 -1.54
CA LEU A 135 3.70 -10.27 -2.61
C LEU A 135 2.68 -11.42 -2.61
N GLU A 136 3.17 -12.66 -2.43
CA GLU A 136 2.34 -13.87 -2.36
C GLU A 136 1.49 -13.91 -1.09
N ASN A 137 2.10 -13.69 0.08
CA ASN A 137 1.42 -13.73 1.38
C ASN A 137 0.31 -12.68 1.49
N GLU A 138 0.55 -11.49 0.99
CA GLU A 138 -0.41 -10.39 1.04
C GLU A 138 -1.37 -10.37 -0.16
N LYS A 139 -1.20 -11.28 -1.13
CA LYS A 139 -2.08 -11.41 -2.31
C LYS A 139 -2.19 -10.12 -3.12
N ILE A 140 -1.04 -9.46 -3.33
CA ILE A 140 -0.99 -8.16 -3.99
C ILE A 140 -1.53 -8.24 -5.42
N LYS A 141 -1.30 -9.35 -6.12
CA LYS A 141 -1.83 -9.60 -7.46
C LYS A 141 -3.35 -9.64 -7.47
N GLU A 142 -3.95 -10.45 -6.59
CA GLU A 142 -5.41 -10.59 -6.48
C GLU A 142 -6.08 -9.25 -6.18
N TYR A 143 -5.48 -8.44 -5.30
CA TYR A 143 -5.97 -7.10 -5.02
C TYR A 143 -5.94 -6.20 -6.27
N SER A 144 -4.85 -6.23 -7.04
CA SER A 144 -4.73 -5.42 -8.26
C SER A 144 -5.78 -5.80 -9.30
N GLU A 145 -6.06 -7.09 -9.48
CA GLU A 145 -7.09 -7.61 -10.37
C GLU A 145 -8.50 -7.21 -9.91
N THR A 146 -8.81 -7.37 -8.62
CA THR A 146 -10.14 -7.02 -8.06
C THR A 146 -10.45 -5.53 -8.20
N VAL A 147 -9.48 -4.68 -7.89
CA VAL A 147 -9.65 -3.21 -8.03
C VAL A 147 -9.84 -2.82 -9.49
N SER A 148 -9.20 -3.53 -10.43
CA SER A 148 -9.37 -3.29 -11.86
C SER A 148 -10.79 -3.61 -12.33
N ASP A 149 -11.40 -4.67 -11.81
CA ASP A 149 -12.74 -5.12 -12.21
C ASP A 149 -13.86 -4.26 -11.61
N GLU A 150 -13.74 -3.86 -10.34
CA GLU A 150 -14.79 -3.13 -9.64
C GLU A 150 -14.83 -1.63 -10.00
N ILE A 151 -13.69 -1.03 -10.29
CA ILE A 151 -13.58 0.42 -10.50
C ILE A 151 -12.92 0.66 -11.86
N LYS A 152 -13.68 0.75 -12.95
CA LYS A 152 -13.20 1.10 -14.30
C LYS A 152 -12.64 2.54 -14.38
N THR A 153 -11.79 2.94 -13.46
CA THR A 153 -11.12 4.25 -13.42
C THR A 153 -9.69 4.15 -13.89
N VAL A 154 -9.08 5.31 -14.13
CA VAL A 154 -7.65 5.42 -14.47
C VAL A 154 -6.76 4.79 -13.38
N GLU A 155 -7.21 4.85 -12.12
CA GLU A 155 -6.50 4.30 -10.96
C GLU A 155 -6.49 2.77 -10.93
N SER A 156 -7.56 2.13 -11.42
CA SER A 156 -7.62 0.66 -11.48
C SER A 156 -6.67 0.09 -12.54
N LYS A 157 -6.61 0.74 -13.72
CA LYS A 157 -5.62 0.39 -14.75
C LYS A 157 -4.19 0.63 -14.29
N ALA A 158 -3.97 1.67 -13.49
CA ALA A 158 -2.67 1.92 -12.89
C ALA A 158 -2.28 0.84 -11.87
N ALA A 159 -3.23 0.27 -11.12
CA ALA A 159 -2.98 -0.81 -10.17
C ALA A 159 -2.58 -2.12 -10.87
N GLU A 160 -3.25 -2.44 -11.99
CA GLU A 160 -2.91 -3.60 -12.83
C GLU A 160 -1.51 -3.44 -13.45
N GLN A 161 -1.25 -2.30 -14.11
CA GLN A 161 0.05 -2.00 -14.69
C GLN A 161 1.18 -1.91 -13.66
N PHE A 162 0.84 -1.58 -12.40
CA PHE A 162 1.80 -1.57 -11.31
C PHE A 162 2.37 -2.96 -11.07
N TYR A 163 1.52 -3.97 -10.96
CA TYR A 163 1.97 -5.32 -10.64
C TYR A 163 2.90 -5.87 -11.72
N ASP A 164 2.52 -5.74 -12.98
CA ASP A 164 3.32 -6.22 -14.10
C ASP A 164 4.69 -5.56 -14.15
N LYS A 165 4.74 -4.22 -14.09
CA LYS A 165 6.00 -3.49 -14.07
C LYS A 165 6.85 -3.76 -12.84
N PHE A 166 6.22 -4.03 -11.70
CA PHE A 166 6.94 -4.35 -10.48
C PHE A 166 7.61 -5.72 -10.57
N VAL A 167 6.91 -6.71 -11.11
CA VAL A 167 7.47 -8.05 -11.36
C VAL A 167 8.63 -7.97 -12.33
N ASP A 168 8.50 -7.21 -13.43
CA ASP A 168 9.58 -7.00 -14.39
C ASP A 168 10.85 -6.44 -13.70
N ILE A 169 10.70 -5.41 -12.87
CA ILE A 169 11.84 -4.82 -12.12
C ILE A 169 12.48 -5.83 -11.18
N VAL A 170 11.67 -6.62 -10.47
CA VAL A 170 12.16 -7.65 -9.54
C VAL A 170 12.90 -8.76 -10.27
N ASP A 171 12.43 -9.11 -11.47
CA ASP A 171 13.09 -10.13 -12.30
C ASP A 171 14.43 -9.64 -12.88
N GLU A 172 14.55 -8.35 -13.20
CA GLU A 172 15.83 -7.74 -13.60
C GLU A 172 16.88 -7.69 -12.46
N MET A 173 16.45 -7.80 -11.21
CA MET A 173 17.34 -7.79 -10.03
C MET A 173 17.92 -9.16 -9.67
N LYS A 174 17.49 -10.24 -10.32
CA LYS A 174 17.96 -11.63 -10.10
C LYS A 174 19.29 -11.88 -10.79
#